data_f3965c2f1b5d5bc66d760b653796c3bc
#
_entry.id   f3965c2f1b5d5bc66d760b653796c3bc
#
_cell.length_a   1.000
_cell.length_b   1.000
_cell.length_c   1.000
_cell.angle_alpha   90.00
_cell.angle_beta   90.00
_cell.angle_gamma   90.00
#
_symmetry.space_group_name_H-M   'P 1'
#
loop_
_entity.id
_entity.type
_entity.pdbx_description
1 polymer ?
#
loop_
_entity_poly.entity_id
_entity_poly.type
_entity_poly.pdbx_seq_one_letter_code
_entity_poly.pdbx_strand_id
1 'polypeptide(L)'
;STLMRSSAASDVYKRQVLPNAIIINYGDNDTFPLWFNQEVDGVRPDVRIMNTSYLGAEWYIDEMKTKANDAPGVPFTLPRSKYTYTNDIIPIFNVVDRPLELKEAIDFIRSEDPRTKYDLGDGHLVDYLPNNRFALPVNKDNAIASGIVKESDRDLMVDTIYLELPKRTIDKSEMMLLDMLAHFDWKRPIHFTQV
;
A
#
# COMPACT_ATOMS: atom_id res chain seq x y z
N SER A 1 -23.61 -3.05 -23.99
CA SER A 1 -23.47 -1.82 -23.24
C SER A 1 -22.08 -1.73 -22.62
N THR A 2 -21.60 -0.53 -22.33
CA THR A 2 -20.26 -0.26 -21.78
C THR A 2 -20.07 -0.95 -20.43
N LEU A 3 -21.09 -1.02 -19.59
CA LEU A 3 -21.07 -1.69 -18.29
C LEU A 3 -20.83 -3.21 -18.40
N MET A 4 -21.45 -3.89 -19.38
CA MET A 4 -21.23 -5.33 -19.59
C MET A 4 -19.81 -5.64 -20.10
N ARG A 5 -19.24 -4.77 -20.93
CA ARG A 5 -17.86 -4.93 -21.41
C ARG A 5 -16.84 -4.68 -20.28
N SER A 6 -17.09 -3.69 -19.44
CA SER A 6 -16.29 -3.39 -18.25
C SER A 6 -16.35 -4.53 -17.24
N SER A 7 -17.52 -5.08 -16.97
CA SER A 7 -17.71 -6.25 -16.10
C SER A 7 -16.96 -7.48 -16.60
N ALA A 8 -17.06 -7.80 -17.90
CA ALA A 8 -16.36 -8.94 -18.48
C ALA A 8 -14.83 -8.77 -18.43
N ALA A 9 -14.31 -7.57 -18.70
CA ALA A 9 -12.87 -7.28 -18.60
C ALA A 9 -12.38 -7.40 -17.15
N SER A 10 -13.18 -6.91 -16.19
CA SER A 10 -12.87 -7.00 -14.76
C SER A 10 -12.87 -8.44 -14.25
N ASP A 11 -13.80 -9.29 -14.74
CA ASP A 11 -13.84 -10.70 -14.41
C ASP A 11 -12.60 -11.45 -14.93
N VAL A 12 -12.21 -11.21 -16.17
CA VAL A 12 -10.99 -11.76 -16.76
C VAL A 12 -9.76 -11.33 -15.95
N TYR A 13 -9.67 -10.05 -15.61
CA TYR A 13 -8.55 -9.52 -14.82
C TYR A 13 -8.46 -10.19 -13.45
N LYS A 14 -9.57 -10.29 -12.70
CA LYS A 14 -9.60 -10.95 -11.39
C LYS A 14 -9.19 -12.42 -11.45
N ARG A 15 -9.58 -13.14 -12.51
CA ARG A 15 -9.20 -14.55 -12.69
C ARG A 15 -7.72 -14.75 -12.94
N GLN A 16 -7.02 -13.72 -13.43
CA GLN A 16 -5.60 -13.77 -13.75
C GLN A 16 -4.69 -13.40 -12.57
N VAL A 17 -5.22 -12.73 -11.53
CA VAL A 17 -4.40 -12.36 -10.37
C VAL A 17 -4.15 -13.57 -9.47
N LEU A 18 -3.02 -13.51 -8.76
CA LEU A 18 -2.62 -14.57 -7.83
C LEU A 18 -3.58 -14.69 -6.65
N PRO A 19 -3.64 -15.85 -5.99
CA PRO A 19 -4.48 -16.04 -4.80
C PRO A 19 -4.15 -15.05 -3.68
N ASN A 20 -5.17 -14.62 -2.95
CA ASN A 20 -5.09 -13.69 -1.82
C ASN A 20 -4.48 -12.32 -2.16
N ALA A 21 -4.44 -11.95 -3.43
CA ALA A 21 -3.82 -10.71 -3.88
C ALA A 21 -4.53 -9.46 -3.33
N ILE A 22 -3.78 -8.37 -3.24
CA ILE A 22 -4.32 -7.02 -3.11
C ILE A 22 -4.29 -6.40 -4.50
N ILE A 23 -5.44 -5.96 -5.00
CA ILE A 23 -5.55 -5.20 -6.24
C ILE A 23 -5.65 -3.73 -5.88
N ILE A 24 -4.70 -2.94 -6.34
CA ILE A 24 -4.65 -1.50 -6.14
C ILE A 24 -5.11 -0.83 -7.42
N ASN A 25 -6.16 -0.03 -7.32
CA ASN A 25 -6.70 0.73 -8.44
C ASN A 25 -6.85 2.22 -8.07
N TYR A 26 -7.19 3.02 -9.06
CA TYR A 26 -7.43 4.44 -8.91
C TYR A 26 -8.72 4.82 -9.62
N GLY A 27 -9.64 5.46 -8.88
CA GLY A 27 -10.90 5.94 -9.42
C GLY A 27 -12.03 4.91 -9.46
N ASP A 28 -13.23 5.41 -9.62
CA ASP A 28 -14.46 4.63 -9.49
C ASP A 28 -14.73 3.73 -10.69
N ASN A 29 -14.31 4.15 -11.88
CA ASN A 29 -14.56 3.40 -13.12
C ASN A 29 -13.92 2.01 -13.11
N ASP A 30 -12.78 1.87 -12.44
CA ASP A 30 -12.09 0.59 -12.31
C ASP A 30 -12.58 -0.20 -11.09
N THR A 31 -12.98 0.51 -10.04
CA THR A 31 -13.35 -0.08 -8.75
C THR A 31 -14.74 -0.69 -8.76
N PHE A 32 -15.75 0.00 -9.25
CA PHE A 32 -17.14 -0.47 -9.20
C PHE A 32 -17.37 -1.77 -9.97
N PRO A 33 -16.84 -1.99 -11.18
CA PRO A 33 -16.97 -3.28 -11.84
C PRO A 33 -16.29 -4.43 -11.07
N LEU A 34 -15.17 -4.17 -10.41
CA LEU A 34 -14.49 -5.17 -9.59
C LEU A 34 -15.31 -5.54 -8.35
N TRP A 35 -15.85 -4.55 -7.64
CA TRP A 35 -16.71 -4.79 -6.49
C TRP A 35 -18.01 -5.51 -6.89
N PHE A 36 -18.67 -5.08 -7.97
CA PHE A 36 -19.89 -5.71 -8.43
C PHE A 36 -19.67 -7.21 -8.68
N ASN A 37 -18.63 -7.59 -9.42
CA ASN A 37 -18.32 -8.99 -9.69
C ASN A 37 -18.00 -9.77 -8.40
N GLN A 38 -17.41 -9.13 -7.41
CA GLN A 38 -17.07 -9.77 -6.15
C GLN A 38 -18.29 -9.98 -5.26
N GLU A 39 -19.12 -8.94 -5.09
CA GLU A 39 -20.26 -8.97 -4.18
C GLU A 39 -21.49 -9.68 -4.78
N VAL A 40 -21.71 -9.53 -6.09
CA VAL A 40 -22.90 -10.08 -6.76
C VAL A 40 -22.64 -11.45 -7.36
N ASP A 41 -21.50 -11.61 -8.04
CA ASP A 41 -21.18 -12.83 -8.78
C ASP A 41 -20.28 -13.78 -7.97
N GLY A 42 -19.82 -13.36 -6.77
CA GLY A 42 -18.95 -14.17 -5.92
C GLY A 42 -17.57 -14.48 -6.52
N VAL A 43 -17.10 -13.65 -7.45
CA VAL A 43 -15.84 -13.88 -8.16
C VAL A 43 -14.67 -13.42 -7.30
N ARG A 44 -13.77 -14.36 -6.95
CA ARG A 44 -12.52 -14.12 -6.22
C ARG A 44 -12.72 -13.37 -4.89
N PRO A 45 -13.48 -13.95 -3.96
CA PRO A 45 -13.69 -13.37 -2.63
C PRO A 45 -12.40 -13.32 -1.78
N ASP A 46 -11.35 -14.04 -2.21
CA ASP A 46 -10.02 -14.06 -1.60
C ASP A 46 -9.18 -12.81 -1.91
N VAL A 47 -9.57 -12.02 -2.91
CA VAL A 47 -8.80 -10.86 -3.38
C VAL A 47 -9.33 -9.59 -2.71
N ARG A 48 -8.43 -8.75 -2.18
CA ARG A 48 -8.78 -7.44 -1.64
C ARG A 48 -8.64 -6.37 -2.70
N ILE A 49 -9.71 -5.63 -2.94
CA ILE A 49 -9.71 -4.48 -3.85
C ILE A 49 -9.53 -3.22 -3.02
N MET A 50 -8.54 -2.40 -3.37
CA MET A 50 -8.23 -1.15 -2.70
C MET A 50 -8.15 0.00 -3.70
N ASN A 51 -9.01 1.01 -3.50
CA ASN A 51 -9.02 2.23 -4.31
C ASN A 51 -8.19 3.31 -3.61
N THR A 52 -7.08 3.71 -4.22
CA THR A 52 -6.18 4.71 -3.65
C THR A 52 -6.80 6.09 -3.56
N SER A 53 -7.81 6.42 -4.39
CA SER A 53 -8.54 7.70 -4.28
C SER A 53 -9.23 7.87 -2.93
N TYR A 54 -9.58 6.78 -2.25
CA TYR A 54 -10.26 6.81 -0.96
C TYR A 54 -9.31 6.68 0.24
N LEU A 55 -8.03 6.37 0.04
CA LEU A 55 -7.07 6.21 1.13
C LEU A 55 -6.73 7.51 1.86
N GLY A 56 -7.19 8.66 1.38
CA GLY A 56 -7.18 9.91 2.13
C GLY A 56 -8.24 9.99 3.24
N ALA A 57 -9.24 9.11 3.21
CA ALA A 57 -10.34 9.08 4.17
C ALA A 57 -10.09 8.04 5.27
N GLU A 58 -10.19 8.47 6.54
CA GLU A 58 -9.94 7.61 7.70
C GLU A 58 -10.86 6.39 7.76
N TRP A 59 -12.13 6.57 7.43
CA TRP A 59 -13.10 5.47 7.44
C TRP A 59 -12.73 4.36 6.45
N TYR A 60 -12.15 4.72 5.30
CA TYR A 60 -11.73 3.76 4.30
C TYR A 60 -10.45 3.01 4.73
N ILE A 61 -9.51 3.72 5.37
CA ILE A 61 -8.34 3.09 5.97
C ILE A 61 -8.76 2.08 7.04
N ASP A 62 -9.69 2.44 7.93
CA ASP A 62 -10.23 1.54 8.95
C ASP A 62 -10.89 0.31 8.33
N GLU A 63 -11.66 0.50 7.26
CA GLU A 63 -12.29 -0.60 6.53
C GLU A 63 -11.26 -1.53 5.89
N MET A 64 -10.20 -0.99 5.28
CA MET A 64 -9.15 -1.79 4.66
C MET A 64 -8.35 -2.64 5.66
N LYS A 65 -8.30 -2.25 6.93
CA LYS A 65 -7.66 -3.04 8.00
C LYS A 65 -8.43 -4.29 8.38
N THR A 66 -9.70 -4.38 8.05
CA THR A 66 -10.57 -5.50 8.42
C THR A 66 -10.67 -6.53 7.30
N LYS A 67 -10.99 -7.77 7.68
CA LYS A 67 -11.31 -8.82 6.71
C LYS A 67 -12.58 -8.47 5.95
N ALA A 68 -12.58 -8.70 4.63
CA ALA A 68 -13.77 -8.61 3.78
C ALA A 68 -13.90 -9.87 2.94
N ASN A 69 -15.07 -10.52 2.97
CA ASN A 69 -15.27 -11.84 2.38
C ASN A 69 -14.21 -12.84 2.88
N ASP A 70 -13.48 -13.48 1.99
CA ASP A 70 -12.36 -14.37 2.35
C ASP A 70 -11.01 -13.66 2.32
N ALA A 71 -10.96 -12.38 1.95
CA ALA A 71 -9.73 -11.59 1.88
C ALA A 71 -9.35 -11.04 3.26
N PRO A 72 -8.12 -11.30 3.75
CA PRO A 72 -7.61 -10.63 4.94
C PRO A 72 -7.55 -9.11 4.77
N GLY A 73 -7.50 -8.38 5.88
CA GLY A 73 -7.26 -6.94 5.86
C GLY A 73 -5.92 -6.60 5.21
N VAL A 74 -5.83 -5.38 4.68
CA VAL A 74 -4.57 -4.84 4.18
C VAL A 74 -3.60 -4.65 5.37
N PRO A 75 -2.30 -4.97 5.24
CA PRO A 75 -1.36 -4.93 6.36
C PRO A 75 -0.90 -3.50 6.71
N PHE A 76 -1.84 -2.62 6.99
CA PHE A 76 -1.59 -1.30 7.55
C PHE A 76 -1.27 -1.42 9.04
N THR A 77 -0.20 -0.78 9.49
CA THR A 77 0.27 -0.85 10.89
C THR A 77 0.21 0.48 11.62
N LEU A 78 0.12 1.61 10.91
CA LEU A 78 0.03 2.92 11.53
C LEU A 78 -1.26 3.03 12.34
N PRO A 79 -1.18 3.56 13.59
CA PRO A 79 -2.36 3.76 14.43
C PRO A 79 -3.23 4.89 13.87
N ARG A 80 -4.49 4.92 14.29
CA ARG A 80 -5.45 5.97 13.88
C ARG A 80 -4.95 7.39 14.16
N SER A 81 -4.18 7.59 15.23
CA SER A 81 -3.57 8.88 15.55
C SER A 81 -2.67 9.45 14.44
N LYS A 82 -2.23 8.61 13.49
CA LYS A 82 -1.38 9.01 12.38
C LYS A 82 -2.13 9.32 11.09
N TYR A 83 -3.41 9.01 10.99
CA TYR A 83 -4.21 9.31 9.80
C TYR A 83 -5.57 9.97 10.08
N THR A 84 -5.89 10.23 11.36
CA THR A 84 -7.12 10.91 11.76
C THR A 84 -6.82 12.37 12.06
N TYR A 85 -7.38 13.30 11.27
CA TYR A 85 -7.19 14.76 11.37
C TYR A 85 -5.73 15.23 11.29
N THR A 86 -4.85 14.41 10.77
CA THR A 86 -3.42 14.72 10.64
C THR A 86 -2.84 14.04 9.40
N ASN A 87 -1.62 14.44 9.03
CA ASN A 87 -0.85 13.82 7.96
C ASN A 87 -1.54 13.80 6.58
N ASP A 88 -2.35 14.81 6.28
CA ASP A 88 -2.88 14.98 4.92
C ASP A 88 -1.74 15.23 3.92
N ILE A 89 -0.71 15.95 4.37
CA ILE A 89 0.54 16.17 3.64
C ILE A 89 1.71 16.01 4.61
N ILE A 90 2.70 15.22 4.21
CA ILE A 90 3.89 14.92 5.01
C ILE A 90 5.12 15.41 4.23
N PRO A 91 5.90 16.34 4.77
CA PRO A 91 7.10 16.82 4.11
C PRO A 91 8.20 15.77 4.11
N ILE A 92 9.07 15.84 3.09
CA ILE A 92 10.27 15.01 2.98
C ILE A 92 11.49 15.92 3.13
N PHE A 93 12.30 15.63 4.13
CA PHE A 93 13.58 16.32 4.34
C PHE A 93 14.73 15.31 4.22
N ASN A 94 15.65 15.54 3.31
CA ASN A 94 16.79 14.67 3.11
C ASN A 94 17.86 14.94 4.18
N VAL A 95 17.59 14.53 5.41
CA VAL A 95 18.47 14.70 6.57
C VAL A 95 19.36 13.49 6.82
N VAL A 96 19.11 12.39 6.11
CA VAL A 96 19.89 11.15 6.17
C VAL A 96 20.49 10.87 4.80
N ASP A 97 21.80 10.64 4.73
CA ASP A 97 22.51 10.41 3.45
C ASP A 97 22.67 8.90 3.15
N ARG A 98 21.62 8.13 3.31
CA ARG A 98 21.54 6.73 2.86
C ARG A 98 20.08 6.38 2.59
N PRO A 99 19.79 5.39 1.74
CA PRO A 99 18.44 4.85 1.68
C PRO A 99 18.01 4.32 3.06
N LEU A 100 16.78 4.64 3.46
CA LEU A 100 16.19 4.09 4.70
C LEU A 100 15.50 2.78 4.39
N GLU A 101 15.63 1.79 5.24
CA GLU A 101 14.72 0.67 5.18
C GLU A 101 13.28 1.19 5.34
N LEU A 102 12.36 0.69 4.52
CA LEU A 102 11.01 1.25 4.49
C LEU A 102 10.30 1.13 5.85
N LYS A 103 10.54 0.04 6.59
CA LYS A 103 10.08 -0.10 7.98
C LYS A 103 10.63 1.00 8.89
N GLU A 104 11.92 1.33 8.76
CA GLU A 104 12.55 2.40 9.54
C GLU A 104 11.87 3.75 9.29
N ALA A 105 11.54 4.04 8.03
CA ALA A 105 10.83 5.26 7.65
C ALA A 105 9.41 5.33 8.24
N ILE A 106 8.68 4.21 8.25
CA ILE A 106 7.34 4.14 8.85
C ILE A 106 7.42 4.23 10.37
N ASP A 107 8.40 3.59 11.00
CA ASP A 107 8.62 3.69 12.45
C ASP A 107 8.98 5.12 12.88
N PHE A 108 9.69 5.85 12.02
CA PHE A 108 9.98 7.26 12.24
C PHE A 108 8.70 8.12 12.28
N ILE A 109 7.78 7.92 11.33
CA ILE A 109 6.45 8.57 11.34
C ILE A 109 5.64 8.14 12.58
N ARG A 110 5.66 6.85 12.93
CA ARG A 110 4.92 6.27 14.05
C ARG A 110 5.36 6.84 15.39
N SER A 111 6.64 7.17 15.53
CA SER A 111 7.24 7.65 16.78
C SER A 111 6.56 8.94 17.24
N GLU A 112 6.32 9.04 18.55
CA GLU A 112 5.85 10.27 19.20
C GLU A 112 7.00 11.07 19.84
N ASP A 113 8.25 10.61 19.67
CA ASP A 113 9.43 11.32 20.15
C ASP A 113 9.55 12.68 19.42
N PRO A 114 9.62 13.82 20.14
CA PRO A 114 9.79 15.13 19.50
C PRO A 114 10.98 15.25 18.55
N ARG A 115 12.01 14.43 18.76
CA ARG A 115 13.18 14.38 17.86
C ARG A 115 12.89 13.82 16.48
N THR A 116 11.75 13.13 16.31
CA THR A 116 11.24 12.60 15.02
C THR A 116 10.23 13.55 14.38
N LYS A 117 10.05 14.75 14.91
CA LYS A 117 9.09 15.73 14.44
C LYS A 117 9.81 16.97 13.92
N TYR A 118 9.11 17.70 13.06
CA TYR A 118 9.52 19.00 12.58
C TYR A 118 8.68 20.08 13.26
N ASP A 119 9.33 21.08 13.85
CA ASP A 119 8.66 22.23 14.45
C ASP A 119 8.39 23.29 13.38
N LEU A 120 7.13 23.66 13.18
CA LEU A 120 6.71 24.70 12.25
C LEU A 120 7.04 26.11 12.75
N GLY A 121 7.59 26.27 13.97
CA GLY A 121 8.07 27.53 14.52
C GLY A 121 7.23 28.12 15.63
N ASP A 122 6.15 27.48 16.01
CA ASP A 122 5.25 27.87 17.11
C ASP A 122 5.04 26.77 18.15
N GLY A 123 5.91 25.74 18.13
CA GLY A 123 5.76 24.54 18.95
C GLY A 123 4.78 23.51 18.36
N HIS A 124 4.24 23.77 17.17
CA HIS A 124 3.42 22.81 16.45
C HIS A 124 4.33 21.79 15.72
N LEU A 125 4.35 20.59 16.26
CA LEU A 125 5.16 19.49 15.76
C LEU A 125 4.41 18.66 14.72
N VAL A 126 5.03 18.40 13.58
CA VAL A 126 4.47 17.58 12.49
C VAL A 126 5.37 16.41 12.15
N ASP A 127 4.77 15.32 11.68
CA ASP A 127 5.50 14.18 11.13
C ASP A 127 6.19 14.57 9.82
N TYR A 128 7.33 13.97 9.53
CA TYR A 128 8.04 14.11 8.27
C TYR A 128 8.78 12.81 7.90
N LEU A 129 9.14 12.68 6.64
CA LEU A 129 10.03 11.62 6.17
C LEU A 129 11.48 12.14 6.12
N PRO A 130 12.43 11.43 6.73
CA PRO A 130 13.82 11.90 6.81
C PRO A 130 14.63 11.65 5.53
N ASN A 131 14.06 10.95 4.53
CA ASN A 131 14.67 10.75 3.21
C ASN A 131 13.57 10.43 2.17
N ASN A 132 13.89 10.63 0.90
CA ASN A 132 13.06 10.23 -0.24
C ASN A 132 13.52 8.92 -0.91
N ARG A 133 14.58 8.30 -0.40
CA ARG A 133 15.14 7.03 -0.89
C ARG A 133 14.93 5.93 0.13
N PHE A 134 14.38 4.81 -0.33
CA PHE A 134 14.02 3.68 0.54
C PHE A 134 14.59 2.38 0.02
N ALA A 135 14.87 1.47 0.95
CA ALA A 135 15.23 0.10 0.71
C ALA A 135 14.09 -0.81 1.18
N LEU A 136 13.62 -1.70 0.32
CA LEU A 136 12.64 -2.72 0.63
C LEU A 136 13.30 -4.09 0.53
N PRO A 137 13.64 -4.76 1.66
CA PRO A 137 14.17 -6.10 1.64
C PRO A 137 13.19 -7.09 1.01
N VAL A 138 13.72 -8.03 0.24
CA VAL A 138 12.91 -9.08 -0.40
C VAL A 138 12.96 -10.34 0.47
N ASN A 139 11.80 -10.77 0.96
CA ASN A 139 11.66 -12.08 1.58
C ASN A 139 11.43 -13.12 0.47
N LYS A 140 12.52 -13.75 0.02
CA LYS A 140 12.50 -14.68 -1.12
C LYS A 140 11.61 -15.88 -0.88
N ASP A 141 11.63 -16.45 0.32
CA ASP A 141 10.82 -17.61 0.67
C ASP A 141 9.32 -17.27 0.65
N ASN A 142 8.94 -16.14 1.21
CA ASN A 142 7.55 -15.69 1.17
C ASN A 142 7.10 -15.33 -0.26
N ALA A 143 7.95 -14.67 -1.05
CA ALA A 143 7.63 -14.32 -2.44
C ALA A 143 7.38 -15.58 -3.29
N ILE A 144 8.11 -16.65 -3.05
CA ILE A 144 7.90 -17.94 -3.73
C ILE A 144 6.65 -18.63 -3.18
N ALA A 145 6.49 -18.70 -1.86
CA ALA A 145 5.33 -19.35 -1.23
C ALA A 145 4.00 -18.68 -1.63
N SER A 146 3.97 -17.37 -1.84
CA SER A 146 2.79 -16.62 -2.29
C SER A 146 2.56 -16.67 -3.82
N GLY A 147 3.48 -17.26 -4.58
CA GLY A 147 3.39 -17.38 -6.03
C GLY A 147 3.84 -16.14 -6.81
N ILE A 148 4.38 -15.11 -6.14
CA ILE A 148 4.91 -13.90 -6.81
C ILE A 148 6.06 -14.27 -7.75
N VAL A 149 6.94 -15.17 -7.29
CA VAL A 149 8.08 -15.68 -8.05
C VAL A 149 8.04 -17.21 -8.06
N LYS A 150 8.43 -17.83 -9.16
CA LYS A 150 8.57 -19.30 -9.24
C LYS A 150 9.85 -19.74 -8.55
N GLU A 151 9.84 -20.95 -7.96
CA GLU A 151 11.04 -21.53 -7.35
C GLU A 151 12.23 -21.62 -8.33
N SER A 152 11.94 -21.90 -9.61
CA SER A 152 12.96 -21.96 -10.67
C SER A 152 13.72 -20.64 -10.87
N ASP A 153 13.13 -19.52 -10.45
CA ASP A 153 13.66 -18.18 -10.67
C ASP A 153 14.31 -17.59 -9.39
N ARG A 154 14.46 -18.40 -8.35
CA ARG A 154 15.03 -17.99 -7.04
C ARG A 154 16.37 -17.30 -7.19
N ASP A 155 17.26 -17.84 -8.02
CA ASP A 155 18.61 -17.30 -8.21
C ASP A 155 18.65 -15.95 -8.97
N LEU A 156 17.54 -15.58 -9.61
CA LEU A 156 17.38 -14.29 -10.28
C LEU A 156 16.85 -13.19 -9.37
N MET A 157 16.40 -13.55 -8.16
CA MET A 157 15.82 -12.59 -7.23
C MET A 157 16.89 -11.70 -6.62
N VAL A 158 16.59 -10.41 -6.56
CA VAL A 158 17.40 -9.44 -5.81
C VAL A 158 17.13 -9.57 -4.30
N ASP A 159 18.08 -9.13 -3.48
CA ASP A 159 17.92 -9.11 -2.02
C ASP A 159 17.15 -7.88 -1.53
N THR A 160 17.21 -6.79 -2.28
CA THR A 160 16.62 -5.50 -1.91
C THR A 160 16.14 -4.76 -3.16
N ILE A 161 14.96 -4.16 -3.06
CA ILE A 161 14.43 -3.22 -4.05
C ILE A 161 14.64 -1.81 -3.51
N TYR A 162 15.19 -0.93 -4.33
CA TYR A 162 15.36 0.48 -4.00
C TYR A 162 14.26 1.31 -4.65
N LEU A 163 13.64 2.17 -3.84
CA LEU A 163 12.59 3.09 -4.26
C LEU A 163 13.07 4.52 -4.04
N GLU A 164 12.78 5.38 -4.99
CA GLU A 164 13.01 6.81 -4.86
C GLU A 164 11.72 7.57 -5.19
N LEU A 165 11.34 8.49 -4.30
CA LEU A 165 10.23 9.40 -4.54
C LEU A 165 10.78 10.74 -4.99
N PRO A 166 10.61 11.13 -6.28
CA PRO A 166 11.12 12.41 -6.80
C PRO A 166 10.20 13.57 -6.39
N LYS A 167 9.90 13.66 -5.09
CA LYS A 167 8.94 14.59 -4.50
C LYS A 167 9.50 15.23 -3.24
N ARG A 168 8.90 16.35 -2.83
CA ARG A 168 9.17 17.02 -1.55
C ARG A 168 8.13 16.75 -0.48
N THR A 169 7.01 16.18 -0.85
CA THR A 169 5.91 15.82 0.06
C THR A 169 5.27 14.52 -0.42
N ILE A 170 4.67 13.79 0.50
CA ILE A 170 3.70 12.73 0.20
C ILE A 170 2.36 13.09 0.84
N ASP A 171 1.28 12.55 0.30
CA ASP A 171 -0.04 12.62 0.92
C ASP A 171 -0.32 11.42 1.84
N LYS A 172 -1.48 11.45 2.51
CA LYS A 172 -1.92 10.36 3.39
C LYS A 172 -2.05 9.03 2.67
N SER A 173 -2.55 9.02 1.45
CA SER A 173 -2.69 7.79 0.64
C SER A 173 -1.33 7.15 0.38
N GLU A 174 -0.35 7.95 0.00
CA GLU A 174 1.03 7.52 -0.23
C GLU A 174 1.69 7.02 1.06
N MET A 175 1.46 7.69 2.20
CA MET A 175 1.92 7.22 3.51
C MET A 175 1.36 5.82 3.82
N MET A 176 0.08 5.60 3.60
CA MET A 176 -0.54 4.29 3.84
C MET A 176 -0.03 3.22 2.88
N LEU A 177 0.20 3.56 1.60
CA LEU A 177 0.83 2.63 0.65
C LEU A 177 2.25 2.24 1.07
N LEU A 178 3.05 3.18 1.55
CA LEU A 178 4.39 2.90 2.08
C LEU A 178 4.33 2.01 3.32
N ASP A 179 3.38 2.24 4.22
CA ASP A 179 3.13 1.39 5.39
C ASP A 179 2.80 -0.06 4.98
N MET A 180 1.90 -0.22 4.01
CA MET A 180 1.56 -1.55 3.47
C MET A 180 2.78 -2.24 2.87
N LEU A 181 3.55 -1.56 2.03
CA LEU A 181 4.77 -2.12 1.42
C LEU A 181 5.83 -2.48 2.46
N ALA A 182 5.94 -1.70 3.53
CA ALA A 182 6.86 -1.99 4.62
C ALA A 182 6.51 -3.28 5.38
N HIS A 183 5.23 -3.69 5.40
CA HIS A 183 4.71 -4.71 6.30
C HIS A 183 4.02 -5.90 5.63
N PHE A 184 3.84 -5.91 4.29
CA PHE A 184 3.24 -7.05 3.61
C PHE A 184 4.13 -8.31 3.59
N ASP A 185 5.44 -8.14 3.83
CA ASP A 185 6.45 -9.20 3.96
C ASP A 185 6.41 -10.26 2.84
N TRP A 186 6.01 -9.83 1.63
CA TRP A 186 5.90 -10.68 0.44
C TRP A 186 4.92 -11.87 0.60
N LYS A 187 4.05 -11.82 1.62
CA LYS A 187 3.07 -12.88 1.90
C LYS A 187 1.85 -12.82 1.00
N ARG A 188 1.58 -11.65 0.40
CA ARG A 188 0.43 -11.41 -0.48
C ARG A 188 0.91 -10.73 -1.76
N PRO A 189 0.48 -11.24 -2.93
CA PRO A 189 0.72 -10.54 -4.19
C PRO A 189 0.04 -9.18 -4.21
N ILE A 190 0.71 -8.18 -4.81
CA ILE A 190 0.16 -6.85 -5.02
C ILE A 190 0.12 -6.59 -6.51
N HIS A 191 -1.04 -6.23 -7.03
CA HIS A 191 -1.26 -5.90 -8.42
C HIS A 191 -1.80 -4.47 -8.54
N PHE A 192 -1.23 -3.71 -9.47
CA PHE A 192 -1.77 -2.40 -9.84
C PHE A 192 -2.58 -2.55 -11.12
N THR A 193 -3.78 -1.98 -11.16
CA THR A 193 -4.51 -1.84 -12.41
C THR A 193 -3.83 -0.76 -13.24
N GLN A 194 -3.67 -0.98 -14.53
CA GLN A 194 -3.22 0.07 -15.43
C GLN A 194 -4.35 1.09 -15.60
N VAL A 195 -4.00 2.34 -15.42
CA VAL A 195 -4.84 3.50 -15.73
C VAL A 195 -4.78 3.79 -17.22
#